data_23e610879f8e184b5b28a1db06971901
#
_entry.id   23e610879f8e184b5b28a1db06971901
#
_cell.length_a   1.000
_cell.length_b   1.000
_cell.length_c   1.000
_cell.angle_alpha   90.00
_cell.angle_beta   90.00
_cell.angle_gamma   90.00
#
_symmetry.space_group_name_H-M   'P 1'
#
loop_
_entity.id
_entity.type
_entity.pdbx_description
1 polymer ?
#
loop_
_entity_poly.entity_id
_entity_poly.type
_entity_poly.pdbx_seq_one_letter_code
_entity_poly.pdbx_strand_id
1 'polypeptide(L)'
;MTAENDTFASPIIPNTMNILLLGAGGREHALAWKMAQSHHCDALFIAPGNPGTAGIGTNLNLAVTDFEGIKTACIEHQIGLVVVGPEEPLVKGIYDFFESDPALRHIIVVGPSAKAAQLEGSKAFSKKFMQRHQIPTAAYAAFTLENIEEGKNYIASHSLPVVLKADGLAAGKGVVIATTHNEALETFNEMLVNKQFGEASSKVVIEQFLSGIEVSVFALTNGMDYQIIGHAKDYKRIGEGDTGLNTGGMGCVSPVPFMDDTFMQKVEERIVKPTINGLAAEELCYNGFVFFGLMNVEGEPYVIEYNCRMGDPETEVVMPRLQTDLVALFAAMDNGTLIDANISYDTRSCATIMAVSGGYPGHYEKNKVITGLESANDMPNTLVFQAGTTVGQNAVVTSGGRVLAVTAYGENIKEAVTNATERLQKIEFDGMYFRRDIGYEFEKK
;
A
#
# COMPACT_ATOMS: atom_id res chain seq x y z
N MET A 1 18.77 24.34 -46.01
CA MET A 1 17.83 24.30 -44.87
C MET A 1 18.21 23.13 -44.02
N THR A 2 19.05 23.38 -43.03
CA THR A 2 19.56 22.39 -42.09
C THR A 2 18.55 22.29 -40.93
N ALA A 3 17.98 21.11 -40.73
CA ALA A 3 17.13 20.82 -39.57
C ALA A 3 18.01 20.86 -38.32
N GLU A 4 17.77 21.80 -37.42
CA GLU A 4 18.30 21.80 -36.09
C GLU A 4 17.62 20.69 -35.32
N ASN A 5 18.41 19.70 -34.89
CA ASN A 5 18.00 18.70 -33.90
C ASN A 5 17.95 19.40 -32.53
N ASP A 6 16.77 19.79 -32.11
CA ASP A 6 16.52 20.11 -30.71
C ASP A 6 16.65 18.82 -29.88
N THR A 7 17.85 18.57 -29.39
CA THR A 7 18.09 17.62 -28.32
C THR A 7 17.56 18.26 -27.03
N PHE A 8 16.35 17.89 -26.62
CA PHE A 8 15.89 18.16 -25.25
C PHE A 8 16.90 17.55 -24.28
N ALA A 9 17.59 18.42 -23.56
CA ALA A 9 18.48 17.99 -22.50
C ALA A 9 17.63 17.26 -21.46
N SER A 10 17.90 15.97 -21.25
CA SER A 10 17.35 15.23 -20.12
C SER A 10 17.68 16.00 -18.82
N PRO A 11 16.72 16.15 -17.89
CA PRO A 11 17.00 16.81 -16.64
C PRO A 11 18.20 16.14 -15.96
N ILE A 12 19.12 16.96 -15.44
CA ILE A 12 20.31 16.47 -14.74
C ILE A 12 19.82 15.85 -13.43
N ILE A 13 19.56 14.55 -13.45
CA ILE A 13 19.36 13.76 -12.24
C ILE A 13 20.73 13.74 -11.53
N PRO A 14 20.81 14.08 -10.24
CA PRO A 14 22.09 14.00 -9.51
C PRO A 14 22.68 12.60 -9.68
N ASN A 15 23.99 12.53 -9.89
CA ASN A 15 24.74 11.27 -9.85
C ASN A 15 24.37 10.54 -8.57
N THR A 16 24.09 9.25 -8.61
CA THR A 16 23.82 8.31 -7.54
C THR A 16 23.58 8.87 -6.13
N MET A 17 22.66 8.30 -5.37
CA MET A 17 22.37 8.70 -3.99
C MET A 17 22.24 7.49 -3.07
N ASN A 18 22.57 7.67 -1.80
CA ASN A 18 22.27 6.69 -0.76
C ASN A 18 20.80 6.82 -0.37
N ILE A 19 20.12 5.71 -0.26
CA ILE A 19 18.68 5.63 -0.01
C ILE A 19 18.42 4.94 1.33
N LEU A 20 17.53 5.50 2.14
CA LEU A 20 17.00 4.87 3.34
C LEU A 20 15.53 4.51 3.12
N LEU A 21 15.21 3.23 3.18
CA LEU A 21 13.84 2.71 3.16
C LEU A 21 13.41 2.37 4.58
N LEU A 22 12.29 2.94 5.04
CA LEU A 22 11.70 2.64 6.34
C LEU A 22 10.66 1.55 6.22
N GLY A 23 10.78 0.50 7.04
CA GLY A 23 9.86 -0.63 7.15
C GLY A 23 10.55 -1.99 7.06
N ALA A 24 9.77 -3.07 7.17
CA ALA A 24 10.27 -4.44 7.24
C ALA A 24 9.34 -5.48 6.60
N GLY A 25 8.27 -5.07 5.94
CA GLY A 25 7.25 -5.95 5.35
C GLY A 25 7.62 -6.43 3.93
N GLY A 26 6.70 -7.16 3.31
CA GLY A 26 6.79 -7.59 1.92
C GLY A 26 6.82 -6.41 0.96
N ARG A 27 6.01 -5.40 1.23
CA ARG A 27 6.01 -4.11 0.54
C ARG A 27 7.39 -3.47 0.50
N GLU A 28 8.05 -3.36 1.66
CA GLU A 28 9.38 -2.77 1.73
C GLU A 28 10.41 -3.63 1.03
N HIS A 29 10.29 -4.96 1.09
CA HIS A 29 11.18 -5.85 0.35
C HIS A 29 11.01 -5.67 -1.17
N ALA A 30 9.78 -5.52 -1.67
CA ALA A 30 9.51 -5.28 -3.09
C ALA A 30 10.00 -3.88 -3.55
N LEU A 31 9.83 -2.85 -2.70
CA LEU A 31 10.40 -1.52 -2.95
C LEU A 31 11.93 -1.55 -2.97
N ALA A 32 12.57 -2.22 -2.00
CA ALA A 32 14.02 -2.39 -1.96
C ALA A 32 14.54 -3.10 -3.22
N TRP A 33 13.90 -4.20 -3.61
CA TRP A 33 14.21 -4.94 -4.83
C TRP A 33 14.13 -4.06 -6.08
N LYS A 34 13.12 -3.18 -6.16
CA LYS A 34 12.95 -2.27 -7.30
C LYS A 34 13.98 -1.16 -7.32
N MET A 35 14.25 -0.52 -6.18
CA MET A 35 15.22 0.57 -6.07
C MET A 35 16.66 0.11 -6.28
N ALA A 36 17.01 -1.08 -5.84
CA ALA A 36 18.35 -1.65 -6.05
C ALA A 36 18.72 -1.90 -7.52
N GLN A 37 17.74 -1.87 -8.44
CA GLN A 37 17.98 -1.99 -9.88
C GLN A 37 18.32 -0.65 -10.54
N SER A 38 18.14 0.45 -9.82
CA SER A 38 18.38 1.79 -10.33
C SER A 38 19.89 2.10 -10.41
N HIS A 39 20.29 2.72 -11.51
CA HIS A 39 21.64 3.30 -11.63
C HIS A 39 21.85 4.53 -10.75
N HIS A 40 20.78 5.09 -10.19
CA HIS A 40 20.82 6.22 -9.26
C HIS A 40 20.91 5.79 -7.80
N CYS A 41 20.80 4.49 -7.49
CA CYS A 41 20.98 3.95 -6.15
C CYS A 41 22.45 3.56 -5.94
N ASP A 42 23.19 4.31 -5.12
CA ASP A 42 24.58 4.00 -4.78
C ASP A 42 24.62 2.97 -3.64
N ALA A 43 23.97 3.26 -2.52
CA ALA A 43 23.79 2.33 -1.43
C ALA A 43 22.35 2.36 -0.91
N LEU A 44 21.83 1.18 -0.55
CA LEU A 44 20.48 1.02 -0.01
C LEU A 44 20.54 0.57 1.45
N PHE A 45 19.96 1.37 2.34
CA PHE A 45 19.78 1.09 3.75
C PHE A 45 18.30 0.84 4.03
N ILE A 46 17.96 -0.11 4.90
CA ILE A 46 16.57 -0.46 5.23
C ILE A 46 16.42 -0.51 6.76
N ALA A 47 15.42 0.17 7.31
CA ALA A 47 15.22 0.24 8.76
C ALA A 47 13.78 -0.12 9.18
N PRO A 48 13.57 -1.18 9.97
CA PRO A 48 14.58 -2.12 10.43
C PRO A 48 14.96 -3.19 9.39
N GLY A 49 14.18 -3.35 8.31
CA GLY A 49 14.36 -4.40 7.33
C GLY A 49 13.99 -5.81 7.84
N ASN A 50 14.25 -6.81 7.00
CA ASN A 50 14.04 -8.23 7.30
C ASN A 50 15.17 -9.07 6.66
N PRO A 51 15.22 -10.40 6.86
CA PRO A 51 16.29 -11.24 6.29
C PRO A 51 16.37 -11.17 4.75
N GLY A 52 15.26 -10.93 4.05
CA GLY A 52 15.25 -10.77 2.59
C GLY A 52 15.87 -9.46 2.14
N THR A 53 15.58 -8.36 2.82
CA THR A 53 16.17 -7.06 2.50
C THR A 53 17.67 -7.00 2.80
N ALA A 54 18.16 -7.81 3.75
CA ALA A 54 19.58 -7.94 4.03
C ALA A 54 20.40 -8.53 2.86
N GLY A 55 19.73 -9.23 1.93
CA GLY A 55 20.34 -9.73 0.70
C GLY A 55 20.42 -8.68 -0.42
N ILE A 56 19.77 -7.52 -0.25
CA ILE A 56 19.66 -6.45 -1.26
C ILE A 56 20.41 -5.18 -0.80
N GLY A 57 20.39 -4.87 0.48
CA GLY A 57 21.01 -3.69 1.06
C GLY A 57 21.46 -3.93 2.49
N THR A 58 21.69 -2.86 3.23
CA THR A 58 22.12 -2.92 4.64
C THR A 58 20.97 -2.62 5.56
N ASN A 59 20.58 -3.59 6.40
CA ASN A 59 19.57 -3.38 7.42
C ASN A 59 20.15 -2.60 8.61
N LEU A 60 19.43 -1.56 9.05
CA LEU A 60 19.75 -0.76 10.22
C LEU A 60 18.75 -1.11 11.36
N ASN A 61 19.27 -1.38 12.54
CA ASN A 61 18.41 -1.69 13.70
C ASN A 61 17.80 -0.42 14.29
N LEU A 62 16.85 0.18 13.55
CA LEU A 62 16.13 1.40 13.92
C LEU A 62 14.62 1.18 13.83
N ALA A 63 13.88 1.68 14.82
CA ALA A 63 12.43 1.73 14.72
C ALA A 63 11.98 2.82 13.73
N VAL A 64 10.94 2.56 12.94
CA VAL A 64 10.42 3.49 11.92
C VAL A 64 9.89 4.81 12.51
N THR A 65 9.69 4.88 13.83
CA THR A 65 9.21 6.05 14.56
C THR A 65 10.28 6.69 15.46
N ASP A 66 11.51 6.20 15.42
CA ASP A 66 12.67 6.80 16.10
C ASP A 66 13.28 7.88 15.18
N PHE A 67 12.66 9.06 15.13
CA PHE A 67 13.05 10.13 14.21
C PHE A 67 14.45 10.67 14.48
N GLU A 68 14.89 10.73 15.73
CA GLU A 68 16.26 11.14 16.07
C GLU A 68 17.31 10.10 15.65
N GLY A 69 17.01 8.81 15.83
CA GLY A 69 17.83 7.72 15.32
C GLY A 69 17.90 7.73 13.79
N ILE A 70 16.77 7.99 13.11
CA ILE A 70 16.71 8.14 11.65
C ILE A 70 17.55 9.33 11.19
N LYS A 71 17.44 10.50 11.84
CA LYS A 71 18.30 11.65 11.56
C LYS A 71 19.77 11.31 11.66
N THR A 72 20.18 10.64 12.74
CA THR A 72 21.55 10.22 12.95
C THR A 72 22.04 9.32 11.82
N ALA A 73 21.26 8.32 11.44
CA ALA A 73 21.56 7.43 10.33
C ALA A 73 21.64 8.17 8.99
N CYS A 74 20.75 9.14 8.74
CA CYS A 74 20.79 9.96 7.52
C CYS A 74 22.10 10.75 7.40
N ILE A 75 22.58 11.33 8.48
CA ILE A 75 23.82 12.09 8.50
C ILE A 75 25.02 11.15 8.36
N GLU A 76 25.07 10.06 9.12
CA GLU A 76 26.17 9.10 9.12
C GLU A 76 26.37 8.43 7.76
N HIS A 77 25.27 8.03 7.12
CA HIS A 77 25.29 7.33 5.84
C HIS A 77 25.09 8.27 4.63
N GLN A 78 25.09 9.59 4.83
CA GLN A 78 24.92 10.59 3.76
C GLN A 78 23.70 10.28 2.87
N ILE A 79 22.55 10.03 3.51
CA ILE A 79 21.31 9.69 2.80
C ILE A 79 20.82 10.91 2.00
N GLY A 80 20.50 10.68 0.74
CA GLY A 80 19.90 11.69 -0.15
C GLY A 80 18.40 11.48 -0.38
N LEU A 81 17.89 10.29 -0.09
CA LEU A 81 16.48 9.93 -0.31
C LEU A 81 15.97 9.03 0.81
N VAL A 82 14.85 9.40 1.43
CA VAL A 82 14.11 8.56 2.40
C VAL A 82 12.79 8.14 1.81
N VAL A 83 12.53 6.82 1.77
CA VAL A 83 11.25 6.26 1.32
C VAL A 83 10.53 5.67 2.52
N VAL A 84 9.30 6.14 2.79
CA VAL A 84 8.53 5.70 3.95
C VAL A 84 7.53 4.61 3.52
N GLY A 85 7.78 3.37 3.95
CA GLY A 85 6.92 2.23 3.63
C GLY A 85 5.61 2.21 4.44
N PRO A 86 5.65 2.21 5.80
CA PRO A 86 4.44 2.12 6.62
C PRO A 86 3.78 3.47 6.88
N GLU A 87 2.51 3.44 7.26
CA GLU A 87 1.68 4.62 7.52
C GLU A 87 2.01 5.36 8.83
N GLU A 88 2.45 4.63 9.85
CA GLU A 88 2.63 5.19 11.20
C GLU A 88 3.61 6.37 11.25
N PRO A 89 4.83 6.31 10.69
CA PRO A 89 5.73 7.46 10.68
C PRO A 89 5.20 8.63 9.86
N LEU A 90 4.41 8.40 8.80
CA LEU A 90 3.77 9.45 8.02
C LEU A 90 2.77 10.24 8.85
N VAL A 91 1.86 9.54 9.53
CA VAL A 91 0.86 10.17 10.40
C VAL A 91 1.51 10.87 11.60
N LYS A 92 2.65 10.35 12.09
CA LYS A 92 3.45 10.97 13.16
C LYS A 92 4.31 12.15 12.70
N GLY A 93 4.33 12.46 11.38
CA GLY A 93 4.95 13.69 10.85
C GLY A 93 6.44 13.57 10.57
N ILE A 94 6.91 12.43 10.09
CA ILE A 94 8.31 12.29 9.69
C ILE A 94 8.70 13.31 8.60
N TYR A 95 7.80 13.59 7.63
CA TYR A 95 8.03 14.61 6.61
C TYR A 95 8.28 16.00 7.26
N ASP A 96 7.39 16.40 8.18
CA ASP A 96 7.47 17.68 8.88
C ASP A 96 8.75 17.77 9.74
N PHE A 97 9.18 16.65 10.32
CA PHE A 97 10.44 16.56 11.07
C PHE A 97 11.64 16.87 10.17
N PHE A 98 11.70 16.29 8.96
CA PHE A 98 12.76 16.56 7.99
C PHE A 98 12.74 18.01 7.50
N GLU A 99 11.58 18.54 7.18
CA GLU A 99 11.41 19.92 6.70
C GLU A 99 11.80 20.97 7.76
N SER A 100 11.56 20.68 9.03
CA SER A 100 11.86 21.59 10.13
C SER A 100 13.34 21.65 10.50
N ASP A 101 14.14 20.63 10.14
CA ASP A 101 15.54 20.53 10.50
C ASP A 101 16.47 20.99 9.35
N PRO A 102 17.25 22.08 9.53
CA PRO A 102 18.20 22.55 8.51
C PRO A 102 19.22 21.51 8.01
N ALA A 103 19.53 20.49 8.83
CA ALA A 103 20.46 19.43 8.46
C ALA A 103 19.82 18.36 7.59
N LEU A 104 18.47 18.28 7.53
CA LEU A 104 17.73 17.22 6.84
C LEU A 104 16.94 17.70 5.62
N ARG A 105 16.56 18.98 5.56
CA ARG A 105 15.67 19.52 4.52
C ARG A 105 16.16 19.39 3.07
N HIS A 106 17.42 19.01 2.88
CA HIS A 106 17.97 18.71 1.55
C HIS A 106 17.76 17.26 1.12
N ILE A 107 17.24 16.42 2.01
CA ILE A 107 16.97 15.00 1.76
C ILE A 107 15.56 14.88 1.20
N ILE A 108 15.43 14.22 0.07
CA ILE A 108 14.13 13.93 -0.52
C ILE A 108 13.36 12.94 0.38
N VAL A 109 12.14 13.28 0.78
CA VAL A 109 11.27 12.38 1.56
C VAL A 109 10.08 11.96 0.71
N VAL A 110 9.97 10.65 0.44
CA VAL A 110 8.80 10.05 -0.20
C VAL A 110 7.76 9.73 0.86
N GLY A 111 6.87 10.67 1.08
CA GLY A 111 5.79 10.64 2.05
C GLY A 111 5.17 12.02 2.23
N PRO A 112 3.88 12.12 2.59
CA PRO A 112 3.21 13.40 2.83
C PRO A 112 3.54 14.01 4.20
N SER A 113 3.20 15.29 4.37
CA SER A 113 3.14 15.94 5.69
C SER A 113 2.12 15.25 6.60
N ALA A 114 2.24 15.41 7.93
CA ALA A 114 1.29 14.86 8.91
C ALA A 114 -0.16 15.31 8.63
N LYS A 115 -0.35 16.56 8.15
CA LYS A 115 -1.65 17.08 7.77
C LYS A 115 -2.23 16.34 6.56
N ALA A 116 -1.44 16.10 5.53
CA ALA A 116 -1.86 15.39 4.34
C ALA A 116 -2.03 13.86 4.60
N ALA A 117 -1.22 13.29 5.48
CA ALA A 117 -1.35 11.89 5.92
C ALA A 117 -2.69 11.61 6.64
N GLN A 118 -3.46 12.63 7.03
CA GLN A 118 -4.82 12.46 7.54
C GLN A 118 -5.78 11.87 6.50
N LEU A 119 -5.45 11.88 5.21
CA LEU A 119 -6.22 11.14 4.20
C LEU A 119 -6.27 9.63 4.50
N GLU A 120 -5.23 9.05 5.10
CA GLU A 120 -5.22 7.67 5.63
C GLU A 120 -5.53 7.64 7.13
N GLY A 121 -4.95 8.58 7.90
CA GLY A 121 -5.02 8.63 9.35
C GLY A 121 -6.41 8.91 9.92
N SER A 122 -7.31 9.55 9.15
CA SER A 122 -8.69 9.84 9.56
C SER A 122 -9.68 9.64 8.42
N LYS A 123 -10.55 8.65 8.56
CA LYS A 123 -11.61 8.38 7.59
C LYS A 123 -12.60 9.53 7.48
N ALA A 124 -12.88 10.20 8.60
CA ALA A 124 -13.76 11.38 8.61
C ALA A 124 -13.11 12.57 7.88
N PHE A 125 -11.78 12.76 8.01
CA PHE A 125 -11.06 13.78 7.24
C PHE A 125 -11.11 13.45 5.75
N SER A 126 -10.78 12.22 5.39
CA SER A 126 -10.82 11.70 4.02
C SER A 126 -12.19 11.90 3.36
N LYS A 127 -13.27 11.53 4.05
CA LYS A 127 -14.65 11.71 3.55
C LYS A 127 -15.00 13.18 3.34
N LYS A 128 -14.65 14.06 4.28
CA LYS A 128 -14.87 15.52 4.14
C LYS A 128 -14.07 16.10 2.98
N PHE A 129 -12.82 15.63 2.78
CA PHE A 129 -11.99 16.01 1.65
C PHE A 129 -12.66 15.60 0.33
N MET A 130 -13.08 14.32 0.19
CA MET A 130 -13.79 13.84 -0.99
C MET A 130 -15.07 14.65 -1.28
N GLN A 131 -15.83 14.99 -0.25
CA GLN A 131 -17.03 15.80 -0.40
C GLN A 131 -16.74 17.22 -0.91
N ARG A 132 -15.72 17.90 -0.36
CA ARG A 132 -15.34 19.27 -0.79
C ARG A 132 -14.88 19.29 -2.25
N HIS A 133 -14.18 18.24 -2.69
CA HIS A 133 -13.62 18.15 -4.03
C HIS A 133 -14.48 17.31 -4.99
N GLN A 134 -15.71 16.99 -4.62
CA GLN A 134 -16.71 16.28 -5.43
C GLN A 134 -16.20 14.92 -5.96
N ILE A 135 -15.37 14.24 -5.18
CA ILE A 135 -14.82 12.93 -5.50
C ILE A 135 -15.86 11.86 -5.16
N PRO A 136 -16.20 10.95 -6.10
CA PRO A 136 -17.19 9.90 -5.85
C PRO A 136 -16.80 8.98 -4.71
N THR A 137 -17.67 8.83 -3.73
CA THR A 137 -17.51 7.93 -2.58
C THR A 137 -18.88 7.54 -2.03
N ALA A 138 -18.94 6.52 -1.17
CA ALA A 138 -20.16 6.11 -0.49
C ALA A 138 -20.75 7.27 0.34
N ALA A 139 -22.08 7.36 0.38
CA ALA A 139 -22.77 8.24 1.33
C ALA A 139 -22.36 7.88 2.76
N TYR A 140 -22.14 8.88 3.61
CA TYR A 140 -21.60 8.65 4.94
C TYR A 140 -22.11 9.66 5.97
N ALA A 141 -22.00 9.27 7.25
CA ALA A 141 -22.08 10.19 8.39
C ALA A 141 -21.05 9.77 9.45
N ALA A 142 -20.59 10.74 10.25
CA ALA A 142 -19.58 10.49 11.29
C ALA A 142 -20.15 10.87 12.67
N PHE A 143 -19.92 10.01 13.65
CA PHE A 143 -20.48 10.12 14.99
C PHE A 143 -19.42 9.93 16.07
N THR A 144 -19.63 10.65 17.19
CA THR A 144 -18.83 10.56 18.42
C THR A 144 -19.74 10.20 19.59
N LEU A 145 -19.18 10.06 20.79
CA LEU A 145 -20.01 9.86 22.00
C LEU A 145 -21.00 11.01 22.26
N GLU A 146 -20.68 12.23 21.81
CA GLU A 146 -21.54 13.42 22.03
C GLU A 146 -22.85 13.35 21.25
N ASN A 147 -22.85 12.69 20.08
CA ASN A 147 -24.02 12.54 19.21
C ASN A 147 -24.40 11.06 18.94
N ILE A 148 -24.15 10.19 19.91
CA ILE A 148 -24.35 8.74 19.79
C ILE A 148 -25.82 8.38 19.46
N GLU A 149 -26.79 9.08 20.02
CA GLU A 149 -28.21 8.82 19.74
C GLU A 149 -28.61 9.18 18.31
N GLU A 150 -28.00 10.23 17.73
CA GLU A 150 -28.17 10.54 16.30
C GLU A 150 -27.59 9.43 15.44
N GLY A 151 -26.41 8.86 15.84
CA GLY A 151 -25.80 7.74 15.15
C GLY A 151 -26.66 6.48 15.19
N LYS A 152 -27.28 6.16 16.32
CA LYS A 152 -28.24 5.04 16.44
C LYS A 152 -29.47 5.24 15.53
N ASN A 153 -30.02 6.45 15.49
CA ASN A 153 -31.13 6.78 14.60
C ASN A 153 -30.73 6.70 13.13
N TYR A 154 -29.52 7.13 12.79
CA TYR A 154 -28.98 7.01 11.43
C TYR A 154 -28.85 5.54 11.02
N ILE A 155 -28.32 4.66 11.87
CA ILE A 155 -28.25 3.22 11.64
C ILE A 155 -29.64 2.63 11.41
N ALA A 156 -30.61 2.96 12.27
CA ALA A 156 -31.97 2.44 12.19
C ALA A 156 -32.70 2.79 10.88
N SER A 157 -32.34 3.92 10.28
CA SER A 157 -32.92 4.41 9.00
C SER A 157 -32.09 4.01 7.77
N HIS A 158 -30.87 3.46 7.97
CA HIS A 158 -29.96 3.14 6.89
C HIS A 158 -30.33 1.81 6.18
N SER A 159 -30.09 1.74 4.87
CA SER A 159 -30.23 0.49 4.13
C SER A 159 -29.15 -0.53 4.52
N LEU A 160 -29.50 -1.80 4.53
CA LEU A 160 -28.59 -2.92 4.82
C LEU A 160 -27.99 -3.49 3.53
N PRO A 161 -26.77 -4.00 3.58
CA PRO A 161 -25.83 -3.93 4.71
C PRO A 161 -25.31 -2.51 4.94
N VAL A 162 -24.85 -2.22 6.16
CA VAL A 162 -24.25 -0.94 6.52
C VAL A 162 -22.79 -1.13 6.94
N VAL A 163 -21.91 -0.20 6.58
CA VAL A 163 -20.48 -0.26 6.89
C VAL A 163 -20.14 0.68 8.03
N LEU A 164 -19.54 0.13 9.10
CA LEU A 164 -19.05 0.91 10.23
C LEU A 164 -17.52 0.87 10.23
N LYS A 165 -16.91 2.06 10.31
CA LYS A 165 -15.44 2.21 10.31
C LYS A 165 -14.99 3.03 11.51
N ALA A 166 -14.06 2.49 12.32
CA ALA A 166 -13.31 3.29 13.29
C ALA A 166 -12.47 4.34 12.56
N ASP A 167 -12.44 5.59 13.04
CA ASP A 167 -11.88 6.73 12.30
C ASP A 167 -10.35 6.65 12.14
N GLY A 168 -9.62 6.20 13.15
CA GLY A 168 -8.15 6.14 13.15
C GLY A 168 -7.57 4.88 12.50
N LEU A 169 -6.23 4.77 12.58
CA LEU A 169 -5.50 3.57 12.17
C LEU A 169 -5.89 2.37 13.05
N ALA A 170 -6.36 1.30 12.44
CA ALA A 170 -6.79 0.07 13.12
C ALA A 170 -6.26 -1.20 12.42
N ALA A 171 -5.15 -1.10 11.69
CA ALA A 171 -4.49 -2.22 11.00
C ALA A 171 -5.46 -3.10 10.18
N GLY A 172 -6.39 -2.48 9.45
CA GLY A 172 -7.41 -3.17 8.64
C GLY A 172 -8.55 -3.83 9.43
N LYS A 173 -8.53 -3.79 10.78
CA LYS A 173 -9.53 -4.45 11.64
C LYS A 173 -10.69 -3.54 12.05
N GLY A 174 -10.59 -2.25 11.82
CA GLY A 174 -11.58 -1.25 12.23
C GLY A 174 -12.78 -1.10 11.29
N VAL A 175 -13.05 -2.07 10.40
CA VAL A 175 -14.15 -2.04 9.44
C VAL A 175 -15.05 -3.25 9.65
N VAL A 176 -16.34 -3.00 9.87
CA VAL A 176 -17.38 -4.03 10.02
C VAL A 176 -18.50 -3.75 9.03
N ILE A 177 -18.91 -4.79 8.29
CA ILE A 177 -20.07 -4.77 7.41
C ILE A 177 -21.19 -5.51 8.14
N ALA A 178 -22.13 -4.76 8.68
CA ALA A 178 -23.27 -5.31 9.43
C ALA A 178 -24.44 -5.62 8.48
N THR A 179 -24.95 -6.83 8.58
CA THR A 179 -26.06 -7.33 7.74
C THR A 179 -27.43 -7.12 8.38
N THR A 180 -27.47 -6.74 9.65
CA THR A 180 -28.68 -6.40 10.40
C THR A 180 -28.49 -5.10 11.19
N HIS A 181 -29.58 -4.39 11.47
CA HIS A 181 -29.53 -3.17 12.30
C HIS A 181 -29.07 -3.48 13.74
N ASN A 182 -29.43 -4.64 14.28
CA ASN A 182 -28.98 -5.03 15.63
C ASN A 182 -27.46 -5.21 15.67
N GLU A 183 -26.89 -5.95 14.74
CA GLU A 183 -25.44 -6.11 14.59
C GLU A 183 -24.74 -4.75 14.44
N ALA A 184 -25.31 -3.86 13.62
CA ALA A 184 -24.77 -2.52 13.43
C ALA A 184 -24.78 -1.67 14.72
N LEU A 185 -25.88 -1.73 15.48
CA LEU A 185 -26.01 -1.01 16.76
C LEU A 185 -25.06 -1.56 17.83
N GLU A 186 -24.91 -2.88 17.92
CA GLU A 186 -23.96 -3.53 18.82
C GLU A 186 -22.53 -3.13 18.47
N THR A 187 -22.15 -3.26 17.20
CA THR A 187 -20.82 -2.85 16.69
C THR A 187 -20.55 -1.37 16.96
N PHE A 188 -21.53 -0.50 16.70
CA PHE A 188 -21.40 0.94 16.96
C PHE A 188 -21.14 1.25 18.42
N ASN A 189 -21.85 0.59 19.33
CA ASN A 189 -21.61 0.71 20.77
C ASN A 189 -20.24 0.15 21.18
N GLU A 190 -19.84 -1.03 20.66
CA GLU A 190 -18.51 -1.61 20.94
C GLU A 190 -17.39 -0.67 20.50
N MET A 191 -17.50 -0.08 19.33
CA MET A 191 -16.52 0.87 18.84
C MET A 191 -16.48 2.13 19.71
N LEU A 192 -17.61 2.86 19.87
CA LEU A 192 -17.61 4.19 20.51
C LEU A 192 -17.55 4.12 22.03
N VAL A 193 -18.34 3.24 22.67
CA VAL A 193 -18.48 3.20 24.13
C VAL A 193 -17.36 2.37 24.76
N ASN A 194 -17.11 1.17 24.21
CA ASN A 194 -16.11 0.25 24.75
C ASN A 194 -14.71 0.49 24.18
N LYS A 195 -14.56 1.46 23.25
CA LYS A 195 -13.29 1.84 22.62
C LYS A 195 -12.51 0.62 22.11
N GLN A 196 -13.18 -0.28 21.38
CA GLN A 196 -12.63 -1.55 20.89
C GLN A 196 -11.28 -1.39 20.15
N PHE A 197 -11.05 -0.25 19.49
CA PHE A 197 -9.80 0.06 18.79
C PHE A 197 -9.05 1.24 19.43
N GLY A 198 -9.19 1.44 20.75
CA GLY A 198 -8.52 2.52 21.49
C GLY A 198 -8.95 3.91 20.98
N GLU A 199 -7.99 4.80 20.79
CA GLU A 199 -8.24 6.18 20.32
C GLU A 199 -8.84 6.24 18.91
N ALA A 200 -8.58 5.24 18.05
CA ALA A 200 -9.21 5.15 16.74
C ALA A 200 -10.74 5.03 16.81
N SER A 201 -11.27 4.57 17.96
CA SER A 201 -12.71 4.47 18.24
C SER A 201 -13.33 5.74 18.82
N SER A 202 -12.60 6.84 18.92
CA SER A 202 -13.18 8.13 19.41
C SER A 202 -14.25 8.67 18.47
N LYS A 203 -14.25 8.23 17.22
CA LYS A 203 -15.23 8.54 16.19
C LYS A 203 -15.48 7.31 15.32
N VAL A 204 -16.72 7.13 14.87
CA VAL A 204 -17.12 6.09 13.91
C VAL A 204 -17.73 6.73 12.68
N VAL A 205 -17.27 6.31 11.51
CA VAL A 205 -17.86 6.67 10.21
C VAL A 205 -18.78 5.54 9.80
N ILE A 206 -20.04 5.88 9.52
CA ILE A 206 -21.05 4.95 9.01
C ILE A 206 -21.24 5.25 7.53
N GLU A 207 -21.11 4.22 6.69
CA GLU A 207 -21.15 4.36 5.23
C GLU A 207 -22.19 3.45 4.59
N GLN A 208 -22.70 3.89 3.46
CA GLN A 208 -23.43 3.05 2.53
C GLN A 208 -22.52 1.91 2.04
N PHE A 209 -23.05 0.70 2.01
CA PHE A 209 -22.37 -0.42 1.38
C PHE A 209 -22.38 -0.25 -0.15
N LEU A 210 -21.21 -0.30 -0.75
CA LEU A 210 -21.02 -0.31 -2.19
C LEU A 210 -20.86 -1.76 -2.65
N SER A 211 -21.68 -2.19 -3.59
CA SER A 211 -21.59 -3.53 -4.21
C SER A 211 -20.84 -3.42 -5.53
N GLY A 212 -19.76 -4.17 -5.68
CA GLY A 212 -18.92 -4.12 -6.87
C GLY A 212 -17.67 -4.97 -6.72
N ILE A 213 -16.66 -4.65 -7.52
CA ILE A 213 -15.35 -5.29 -7.47
C ILE A 213 -14.33 -4.25 -6.98
N GLU A 214 -13.63 -4.58 -5.90
CA GLU A 214 -12.55 -3.74 -5.38
C GLU A 214 -11.35 -3.76 -6.32
N VAL A 215 -10.69 -2.61 -6.44
CA VAL A 215 -9.44 -2.43 -7.17
C VAL A 215 -8.63 -1.29 -6.57
N SER A 216 -7.33 -1.42 -6.60
CA SER A 216 -6.38 -0.41 -6.13
C SER A 216 -5.71 0.26 -7.31
N VAL A 217 -5.64 1.61 -7.31
CA VAL A 217 -4.85 2.41 -8.26
C VAL A 217 -3.79 3.18 -7.48
N PHE A 218 -2.61 3.27 -8.04
CA PHE A 218 -1.46 3.92 -7.40
C PHE A 218 -0.97 5.08 -8.25
N ALA A 219 -0.83 6.24 -7.65
CA ALA A 219 -0.16 7.38 -8.25
C ALA A 219 1.04 7.82 -7.41
N LEU A 220 2.07 8.31 -8.07
CA LEU A 220 3.14 9.09 -7.47
C LEU A 220 2.85 10.57 -7.74
N THR A 221 3.01 11.45 -6.75
CA THR A 221 2.71 12.88 -6.88
C THR A 221 3.63 13.74 -6.04
N ASN A 222 3.83 14.98 -6.48
CA ASN A 222 4.44 16.07 -5.72
C ASN A 222 3.40 17.05 -5.15
N GLY A 223 2.11 16.66 -5.15
CA GLY A 223 0.99 17.50 -4.70
C GLY A 223 0.43 18.44 -5.78
N MET A 224 1.07 18.55 -6.93
CA MET A 224 0.64 19.35 -8.09
C MET A 224 0.52 18.49 -9.35
N ASP A 225 1.59 17.75 -9.66
CA ASP A 225 1.68 16.81 -10.76
C ASP A 225 1.59 15.38 -10.26
N TYR A 226 1.25 14.44 -11.13
CA TYR A 226 1.20 13.03 -10.81
C TYR A 226 1.49 12.14 -12.00
N GLN A 227 1.89 10.91 -11.71
CA GLN A 227 1.93 9.78 -12.66
C GLN A 227 1.23 8.58 -12.05
N ILE A 228 0.35 7.94 -12.81
CA ILE A 228 -0.24 6.65 -12.40
C ILE A 228 0.81 5.58 -12.64
N ILE A 229 1.21 4.87 -11.57
CA ILE A 229 2.30 3.89 -11.60
C ILE A 229 1.82 2.44 -11.58
N GLY A 230 0.51 2.21 -11.58
CA GLY A 230 -0.07 0.88 -11.68
C GLY A 230 -1.42 0.75 -11.01
N HIS A 231 -2.01 -0.43 -11.19
CA HIS A 231 -3.23 -0.86 -10.54
C HIS A 231 -3.15 -2.35 -10.22
N ALA A 232 -3.89 -2.79 -9.20
CA ALA A 232 -3.89 -4.17 -8.74
C ALA A 232 -5.21 -4.51 -8.05
N LYS A 233 -5.52 -5.81 -7.93
CA LYS A 233 -6.64 -6.30 -7.12
C LYS A 233 -6.12 -7.25 -6.05
N ASP A 234 -6.38 -6.92 -4.79
CA ASP A 234 -6.07 -7.76 -3.65
C ASP A 234 -7.23 -8.72 -3.26
N TYR A 235 -6.91 -9.71 -2.43
CA TYR A 235 -7.83 -10.73 -1.91
C TYR A 235 -7.79 -10.69 -0.39
N LYS A 236 -8.75 -9.99 0.23
CA LYS A 236 -8.71 -9.66 1.67
C LYS A 236 -9.14 -10.79 2.59
N ARG A 237 -9.97 -11.73 2.13
CA ARG A 237 -10.48 -12.80 2.97
C ARG A 237 -9.47 -13.94 3.11
N ILE A 238 -9.41 -14.52 4.34
CA ILE A 238 -8.48 -15.62 4.63
C ILE A 238 -8.79 -16.90 3.85
N GLY A 239 -10.05 -17.20 3.62
CA GLY A 239 -10.49 -18.46 2.99
C GLY A 239 -10.75 -18.32 1.50
N GLU A 240 -10.63 -19.44 0.79
CA GLU A 240 -11.00 -19.56 -0.62
C GLU A 240 -12.47 -19.17 -0.85
N GLY A 241 -12.78 -18.63 -2.03
CA GLY A 241 -14.11 -18.10 -2.35
C GLY A 241 -14.49 -16.86 -1.53
N ASP A 242 -13.49 -16.09 -1.08
CA ASP A 242 -13.66 -14.89 -0.24
C ASP A 242 -14.47 -15.15 1.03
N THR A 243 -14.12 -16.22 1.73
CA THR A 243 -14.77 -16.62 2.99
C THR A 243 -13.89 -16.31 4.22
N GLY A 244 -14.49 -16.33 5.40
CA GLY A 244 -13.78 -16.17 6.68
C GLY A 244 -13.46 -14.70 7.01
N LEU A 245 -12.46 -14.49 7.85
CA LEU A 245 -12.08 -13.17 8.38
C LEU A 245 -11.33 -12.31 7.35
N ASN A 246 -11.45 -11.01 7.48
CA ASN A 246 -10.59 -10.06 6.76
C ASN A 246 -9.14 -10.16 7.25
N THR A 247 -8.22 -9.98 6.33
CA THR A 247 -6.76 -9.99 6.55
C THR A 247 -6.15 -8.71 5.98
N GLY A 248 -4.84 -8.59 6.01
CA GLY A 248 -4.10 -7.56 5.28
C GLY A 248 -3.98 -7.82 3.78
N GLY A 249 -4.53 -8.92 3.26
CA GLY A 249 -4.42 -9.39 1.88
C GLY A 249 -3.76 -10.77 1.80
N MET A 250 -4.41 -11.71 1.09
CA MET A 250 -3.95 -13.10 0.90
C MET A 250 -3.29 -13.32 -0.46
N GLY A 251 -3.33 -12.33 -1.30
CA GLY A 251 -2.75 -12.34 -2.64
C GLY A 251 -3.19 -11.13 -3.43
N CYS A 252 -2.60 -10.95 -4.60
CA CYS A 252 -2.87 -9.82 -5.47
C CYS A 252 -2.57 -10.16 -6.93
N VAL A 253 -3.26 -9.50 -7.87
CA VAL A 253 -3.02 -9.64 -9.30
C VAL A 253 -2.91 -8.28 -9.99
N SER A 254 -2.09 -8.20 -11.04
CA SER A 254 -1.90 -7.02 -11.88
C SER A 254 -1.46 -7.46 -13.30
N PRO A 255 -1.98 -6.85 -14.40
CA PRO A 255 -3.04 -5.87 -14.44
C PRO A 255 -4.40 -6.50 -14.14
N VAL A 256 -5.37 -5.64 -13.77
CA VAL A 256 -6.75 -6.08 -13.54
C VAL A 256 -7.53 -5.99 -14.85
N PRO A 257 -8.14 -7.06 -15.35
CA PRO A 257 -8.69 -7.12 -16.71
C PRO A 257 -9.80 -6.11 -17.04
N PHE A 258 -10.59 -5.67 -16.05
CA PHE A 258 -11.65 -4.68 -16.28
C PHE A 258 -11.15 -3.22 -16.21
N MET A 259 -9.87 -3.01 -15.89
CA MET A 259 -9.23 -1.68 -15.87
C MET A 259 -8.78 -1.29 -17.27
N ASP A 260 -9.74 -1.23 -18.19
CA ASP A 260 -9.52 -0.77 -19.54
C ASP A 260 -9.35 0.76 -19.63
N ASP A 261 -8.97 1.26 -20.80
CA ASP A 261 -8.74 2.70 -21.01
C ASP A 261 -9.95 3.56 -20.65
N THR A 262 -11.17 3.05 -20.89
CA THR A 262 -12.42 3.77 -20.57
C THR A 262 -12.63 3.89 -19.07
N PHE A 263 -12.41 2.81 -18.31
CA PHE A 263 -12.55 2.84 -16.87
C PHE A 263 -11.40 3.65 -16.23
N MET A 264 -10.16 3.49 -16.72
CA MET A 264 -9.02 4.27 -16.25
C MET A 264 -9.20 5.77 -16.50
N GLN A 265 -9.75 6.17 -17.63
CA GLN A 265 -10.08 7.57 -17.90
C GLN A 265 -11.07 8.12 -16.85
N LYS A 266 -12.12 7.36 -16.51
CA LYS A 266 -13.07 7.76 -15.45
C LYS A 266 -12.38 7.90 -14.09
N VAL A 267 -11.49 6.95 -13.74
CA VAL A 267 -10.71 7.00 -12.51
C VAL A 267 -9.85 8.26 -12.49
N GLU A 268 -9.14 8.54 -13.57
CA GLU A 268 -8.27 9.70 -13.66
C GLU A 268 -9.06 11.02 -13.56
N GLU A 269 -10.11 11.19 -14.37
CA GLU A 269 -10.85 12.44 -14.44
C GLU A 269 -11.70 12.73 -13.19
N ARG A 270 -12.27 11.70 -12.57
CA ARG A 270 -13.23 11.86 -11.48
C ARG A 270 -12.64 11.66 -10.08
N ILE A 271 -11.46 11.03 -10.00
CA ILE A 271 -10.84 10.67 -8.71
C ILE A 271 -9.42 11.22 -8.63
N VAL A 272 -8.50 10.82 -9.50
CA VAL A 272 -7.08 11.18 -9.36
C VAL A 272 -6.88 12.68 -9.50
N LYS A 273 -7.30 13.29 -10.61
CA LYS A 273 -7.18 14.74 -10.85
C LYS A 273 -7.85 15.57 -9.77
N PRO A 274 -9.14 15.32 -9.38
CA PRO A 274 -9.75 16.05 -8.29
C PRO A 274 -9.03 15.88 -6.95
N THR A 275 -8.44 14.71 -6.68
CA THR A 275 -7.65 14.49 -5.45
C THR A 275 -6.40 15.35 -5.47
N ILE A 276 -5.59 15.32 -6.54
CA ILE A 276 -4.36 16.11 -6.61
C ILE A 276 -4.66 17.61 -6.60
N ASN A 277 -5.67 18.05 -7.35
CA ASN A 277 -6.13 19.46 -7.29
C ASN A 277 -6.59 19.85 -5.89
N GLY A 278 -7.23 18.95 -5.17
CA GLY A 278 -7.66 19.16 -3.79
C GLY A 278 -6.48 19.28 -2.81
N LEU A 279 -5.43 18.46 -2.99
CA LEU A 279 -4.20 18.58 -2.20
C LEU A 279 -3.59 19.97 -2.38
N ALA A 280 -3.44 20.44 -3.61
CA ALA A 280 -2.92 21.75 -3.93
C ALA A 280 -3.80 22.88 -3.36
N ALA A 281 -5.11 22.79 -3.55
CA ALA A 281 -6.07 23.82 -3.10
C ALA A 281 -6.15 23.97 -1.57
N GLU A 282 -5.91 22.88 -0.81
CA GLU A 282 -5.90 22.89 0.66
C GLU A 282 -4.48 23.05 1.25
N GLU A 283 -3.48 23.30 0.39
CA GLU A 283 -2.06 23.44 0.80
C GLU A 283 -1.59 22.23 1.63
N LEU A 284 -1.95 21.03 1.18
CA LEU A 284 -1.51 19.77 1.78
C LEU A 284 -0.20 19.34 1.11
N CYS A 285 0.93 19.56 1.78
CA CYS A 285 2.24 19.13 1.27
C CYS A 285 2.27 17.63 1.09
N TYR A 286 2.46 17.18 -0.16
CA TYR A 286 2.40 15.78 -0.52
C TYR A 286 3.47 15.43 -1.53
N ASN A 287 4.50 14.70 -1.11
CA ASN A 287 5.53 14.12 -1.97
C ASN A 287 5.54 12.61 -1.79
N GLY A 288 4.93 11.86 -2.71
CA GLY A 288 4.92 10.40 -2.53
C GLY A 288 3.75 9.69 -3.18
N PHE A 289 3.47 8.50 -2.70
CA PHE A 289 2.43 7.64 -3.24
C PHE A 289 1.05 8.00 -2.70
N VAL A 290 0.06 8.00 -3.58
CA VAL A 290 -1.36 7.96 -3.22
C VAL A 290 -1.92 6.63 -3.69
N PHE A 291 -2.40 5.84 -2.76
CA PHE A 291 -3.19 4.65 -3.00
C PHE A 291 -4.67 5.03 -3.00
N PHE A 292 -5.35 4.74 -4.07
CA PHE A 292 -6.78 4.87 -4.24
C PHE A 292 -7.42 3.49 -4.14
N GLY A 293 -8.05 3.19 -3.00
CA GLY A 293 -8.91 2.01 -2.85
C GLY A 293 -10.26 2.30 -3.48
N LEU A 294 -10.60 1.60 -4.55
CA LEU A 294 -11.78 1.87 -5.37
C LEU A 294 -12.74 0.69 -5.36
N MET A 295 -14.03 1.00 -5.47
CA MET A 295 -15.08 0.05 -5.84
C MET A 295 -15.55 0.36 -7.27
N ASN A 296 -15.46 -0.61 -8.16
CA ASN A 296 -16.11 -0.56 -9.46
C ASN A 296 -17.58 -0.97 -9.28
N VAL A 297 -18.48 0.00 -9.29
CA VAL A 297 -19.93 -0.21 -9.20
C VAL A 297 -20.52 -0.03 -10.59
N GLU A 298 -20.82 -1.14 -11.26
CA GLU A 298 -21.45 -1.14 -12.61
C GLU A 298 -20.70 -0.26 -13.64
N GLY A 299 -19.37 -0.25 -13.60
CA GLY A 299 -18.52 0.53 -14.50
C GLY A 299 -18.28 1.98 -14.06
N GLU A 300 -18.68 2.34 -12.84
CA GLU A 300 -18.42 3.64 -12.22
C GLU A 300 -17.48 3.51 -11.00
N PRO A 301 -16.36 4.28 -10.94
CA PRO A 301 -15.43 4.20 -9.83
C PRO A 301 -15.89 5.05 -8.64
N TYR A 302 -15.82 4.46 -7.45
CA TYR A 302 -16.04 5.12 -6.15
C TYR A 302 -14.86 4.89 -5.22
N VAL A 303 -14.40 5.92 -4.53
CA VAL A 303 -13.34 5.80 -3.53
C VAL A 303 -13.89 5.15 -2.25
N ILE A 304 -13.24 4.06 -1.83
CA ILE A 304 -13.50 3.40 -0.54
C ILE A 304 -12.62 4.03 0.54
N GLU A 305 -11.32 4.25 0.21
CA GLU A 305 -10.31 4.79 1.11
C GLU A 305 -9.11 5.33 0.34
N TYR A 306 -8.32 6.18 0.99
CA TYR A 306 -6.96 6.53 0.60
C TYR A 306 -5.96 5.87 1.54
N ASN A 307 -4.78 5.52 0.99
CA ASN A 307 -3.59 5.32 1.80
C ASN A 307 -2.46 6.20 1.26
N CYS A 308 -1.64 6.72 2.17
CA CYS A 308 -0.56 7.67 1.85
C CYS A 308 0.77 6.98 1.52
N ARG A 309 0.70 5.72 1.11
CA ARG A 309 1.82 4.83 0.82
C ARG A 309 1.34 3.73 -0.12
N MET A 310 2.27 2.90 -0.58
CA MET A 310 1.93 1.72 -1.37
C MET A 310 1.19 0.67 -0.54
N GLY A 311 0.38 -0.18 -1.21
CA GLY A 311 -0.33 -1.29 -0.60
C GLY A 311 0.58 -2.48 -0.26
N ASP A 312 0.06 -3.41 0.50
CA ASP A 312 0.68 -4.70 0.84
C ASP A 312 -0.44 -5.77 0.89
N PRO A 313 -0.59 -6.65 -0.14
CA PRO A 313 0.47 -7.11 -1.04
C PRO A 313 0.45 -6.52 -2.48
N GLU A 314 -0.11 -5.35 -2.72
CA GLU A 314 -0.17 -4.79 -4.08
C GLU A 314 1.19 -4.37 -4.62
N THR A 315 2.09 -3.89 -3.76
CA THR A 315 3.46 -3.51 -4.14
C THR A 315 4.20 -4.67 -4.78
N GLU A 316 3.96 -5.88 -4.29
CA GLU A 316 4.60 -7.12 -4.72
C GLU A 316 4.20 -7.56 -6.14
N VAL A 317 3.20 -6.93 -6.74
CA VAL A 317 2.83 -7.12 -8.16
C VAL A 317 3.02 -5.86 -9.00
N VAL A 318 2.88 -4.67 -8.41
CA VAL A 318 3.04 -3.40 -9.11
C VAL A 318 4.51 -3.10 -9.40
N MET A 319 5.39 -3.24 -8.41
CA MET A 319 6.83 -2.97 -8.58
C MET A 319 7.50 -3.90 -9.58
N PRO A 320 7.23 -5.23 -9.60
CA PRO A 320 7.75 -6.10 -10.65
C PRO A 320 7.31 -5.69 -12.06
N ARG A 321 6.08 -5.23 -12.24
CA ARG A 321 5.58 -4.79 -13.55
C ARG A 321 6.05 -3.40 -13.96
N LEU A 322 6.38 -2.53 -13.03
CA LEU A 322 6.90 -1.19 -13.34
C LEU A 322 8.30 -1.32 -13.95
N GLN A 323 8.47 -1.01 -15.24
CA GLN A 323 9.77 -1.01 -15.91
C GLN A 323 10.54 0.28 -15.68
N THR A 324 9.82 1.41 -15.59
CA THR A 324 10.41 2.72 -15.33
C THR A 324 11.22 2.70 -14.02
N ASP A 325 12.35 3.38 -14.03
CA ASP A 325 13.24 3.51 -12.87
C ASP A 325 12.55 4.30 -11.73
N LEU A 326 12.33 3.63 -10.60
CA LEU A 326 11.59 4.20 -9.47
C LEU A 326 12.37 5.35 -8.79
N VAL A 327 13.70 5.24 -8.72
CA VAL A 327 14.54 6.30 -8.11
C VAL A 327 14.56 7.54 -9.00
N ALA A 328 14.60 7.35 -10.33
CA ALA A 328 14.45 8.45 -11.28
C ALA A 328 13.08 9.14 -11.16
N LEU A 329 12.01 8.40 -10.90
CA LEU A 329 10.68 8.97 -10.64
C LEU A 329 10.65 9.80 -9.36
N PHE A 330 11.31 9.37 -8.29
CA PHE A 330 11.42 10.15 -7.05
C PHE A 330 12.23 11.45 -7.26
N ALA A 331 13.30 11.40 -8.03
CA ALA A 331 14.04 12.59 -8.39
C ALA A 331 13.21 13.55 -9.27
N ALA A 332 12.42 13.02 -10.23
CA ALA A 332 11.53 13.82 -11.05
C ALA A 332 10.37 14.43 -10.24
N MET A 333 9.89 13.75 -9.21
CA MET A 333 8.89 14.24 -8.27
C MET A 333 9.43 15.46 -7.50
N ASP A 334 10.66 15.37 -6.99
CA ASP A 334 11.29 16.43 -6.19
C ASP A 334 11.64 17.67 -7.03
N ASN A 335 12.15 17.48 -8.25
CA ASN A 335 12.55 18.58 -9.13
C ASN A 335 11.44 19.16 -9.99
N GLY A 336 10.17 18.69 -9.86
CA GLY A 336 9.01 19.21 -10.57
C GLY A 336 8.91 18.78 -12.05
N THR A 337 9.61 17.70 -12.46
CA THR A 337 9.54 17.15 -13.83
C THR A 337 8.73 15.85 -13.92
N LEU A 338 8.00 15.50 -12.86
CA LEU A 338 7.23 14.25 -12.79
C LEU A 338 6.20 14.14 -13.92
N ILE A 339 5.60 15.26 -14.33
CA ILE A 339 4.59 15.28 -15.40
C ILE A 339 5.15 14.80 -16.75
N ASP A 340 6.45 15.00 -16.99
CA ASP A 340 7.13 14.62 -18.23
C ASP A 340 7.64 13.16 -18.20
N ALA A 341 7.50 12.47 -17.07
CA ALA A 341 7.96 11.10 -16.94
C ALA A 341 7.10 10.14 -17.77
N ASN A 342 7.75 9.29 -18.55
CA ASN A 342 7.09 8.23 -19.30
C ASN A 342 7.06 6.94 -18.48
N ILE A 343 5.86 6.50 -18.09
CA ILE A 343 5.68 5.27 -17.33
C ILE A 343 5.54 4.08 -18.27
N SER A 344 6.38 3.08 -18.08
CA SER A 344 6.36 1.82 -18.84
C SER A 344 6.20 0.63 -17.92
N TYR A 345 5.48 -0.38 -18.42
CA TYR A 345 5.15 -1.60 -17.67
C TYR A 345 5.56 -2.85 -18.44
N ASP A 346 5.87 -3.92 -17.71
CA ASP A 346 5.88 -5.26 -18.26
C ASP A 346 4.47 -5.63 -18.73
N THR A 347 4.35 -6.13 -19.95
CA THR A 347 3.07 -6.48 -20.55
C THR A 347 2.46 -7.75 -19.98
N ARG A 348 3.28 -8.57 -19.33
CA ARG A 348 2.83 -9.82 -18.69
C ARG A 348 1.96 -9.53 -17.49
N SER A 349 1.10 -10.49 -17.15
CA SER A 349 0.40 -10.53 -15.87
C SER A 349 1.36 -10.90 -14.75
N CYS A 350 1.09 -10.37 -13.56
CA CYS A 350 1.82 -10.67 -12.35
C CYS A 350 0.83 -11.04 -11.24
N ALA A 351 1.11 -12.08 -10.49
CA ALA A 351 0.32 -12.51 -9.34
C ALA A 351 1.23 -12.74 -8.15
N THR A 352 0.77 -12.37 -6.96
CA THR A 352 1.41 -12.72 -5.69
C THR A 352 0.48 -13.56 -4.84
N ILE A 353 1.01 -14.56 -4.12
CA ILE A 353 0.30 -15.40 -3.17
C ILE A 353 0.99 -15.26 -1.81
N MET A 354 0.19 -14.92 -0.79
CA MET A 354 0.71 -14.78 0.58
C MET A 354 0.74 -16.13 1.27
N ALA A 355 1.94 -16.57 1.69
CA ALA A 355 2.10 -17.63 2.67
C ALA A 355 1.96 -17.05 4.08
N VAL A 356 1.04 -17.59 4.87
CA VAL A 356 0.70 -17.09 6.21
C VAL A 356 0.88 -18.16 7.28
N SER A 357 1.13 -17.71 8.52
CA SER A 357 1.20 -18.60 9.68
C SER A 357 -0.16 -19.21 10.01
N GLY A 358 -0.19 -20.47 10.40
CA GLY A 358 -1.41 -21.17 10.81
C GLY A 358 -2.09 -20.46 11.96
N GLY A 359 -3.41 -20.19 11.79
CA GLY A 359 -4.21 -19.41 12.73
C GLY A 359 -4.37 -17.93 12.38
N TYR A 360 -3.57 -17.39 11.46
CA TYR A 360 -3.73 -16.00 10.96
C TYR A 360 -5.12 -15.82 10.31
N PRO A 361 -5.84 -14.67 10.51
CA PRO A 361 -5.42 -13.42 11.18
C PRO A 361 -5.65 -13.43 12.72
N GLY A 362 -6.03 -14.57 13.31
CA GLY A 362 -6.16 -14.74 14.74
C GLY A 362 -4.81 -14.99 15.43
N HIS A 363 -4.83 -15.85 16.47
CA HIS A 363 -3.60 -16.25 17.14
C HIS A 363 -2.79 -17.21 16.29
N TYR A 364 -1.48 -16.97 16.16
CA TYR A 364 -0.55 -17.81 15.43
C TYR A 364 0.78 -17.95 16.19
N GLU A 365 1.45 -19.07 15.98
CA GLU A 365 2.78 -19.33 16.52
C GLU A 365 3.87 -18.71 15.62
N LYS A 366 4.96 -18.29 16.25
CA LYS A 366 6.16 -17.73 15.59
C LYS A 366 7.35 -18.71 15.70
N ASN A 367 8.50 -18.30 15.13
CA ASN A 367 9.76 -19.01 15.17
C ASN A 367 9.73 -20.40 14.50
N LYS A 368 8.83 -20.61 13.53
CA LYS A 368 8.83 -21.81 12.68
C LYS A 368 9.92 -21.65 11.62
N VAL A 369 10.80 -22.64 11.46
CA VAL A 369 11.87 -22.64 10.47
C VAL A 369 11.28 -22.65 9.06
N ILE A 370 11.78 -21.78 8.21
CA ILE A 370 11.38 -21.70 6.80
C ILE A 370 12.46 -22.39 5.98
N THR A 371 12.06 -23.38 5.19
CA THR A 371 12.94 -24.13 4.27
C THR A 371 12.59 -23.83 2.82
N GLY A 372 13.50 -24.10 1.89
CA GLY A 372 13.28 -23.94 0.46
C GLY A 372 13.42 -22.51 -0.09
N LEU A 373 13.83 -21.53 0.73
CA LEU A 373 14.06 -20.17 0.26
C LEU A 373 15.19 -20.06 -0.76
N GLU A 374 16.29 -20.81 -0.57
CA GLU A 374 17.47 -20.77 -1.43
C GLU A 374 17.22 -21.44 -2.79
N SER A 375 16.56 -22.60 -2.80
CA SER A 375 16.21 -23.33 -4.03
C SER A 375 15.22 -22.54 -4.91
N ALA A 376 14.75 -21.53 -4.37
CA ALA A 376 13.78 -20.60 -4.81
C ALA A 376 14.30 -19.65 -5.88
N ASN A 377 15.52 -19.26 -5.84
CA ASN A 377 16.12 -18.30 -6.77
C ASN A 377 16.32 -18.87 -8.19
N ASP A 378 16.16 -20.20 -8.36
CA ASP A 378 16.40 -20.88 -9.62
C ASP A 378 15.17 -20.99 -10.55
N MET A 379 13.98 -20.54 -10.10
CA MET A 379 12.79 -20.51 -10.95
C MET A 379 12.67 -19.18 -11.70
N PRO A 380 12.82 -19.19 -13.04
CA PRO A 380 12.68 -17.98 -13.83
C PRO A 380 11.27 -17.36 -13.67
N ASN A 381 11.18 -16.06 -13.80
CA ASN A 381 9.92 -15.31 -13.71
C ASN A 381 9.21 -15.39 -12.33
N THR A 382 9.94 -15.76 -11.27
CA THR A 382 9.39 -15.78 -9.91
C THR A 382 10.25 -14.95 -8.94
N LEU A 383 9.61 -14.36 -7.94
CA LEU A 383 10.22 -13.55 -6.88
C LEU A 383 9.65 -14.00 -5.52
N VAL A 384 10.46 -13.97 -4.48
CA VAL A 384 10.00 -14.21 -3.11
C VAL A 384 10.32 -12.99 -2.26
N PHE A 385 9.29 -12.30 -1.84
CA PHE A 385 9.42 -11.18 -0.92
C PHE A 385 9.14 -11.66 0.51
N GLN A 386 10.08 -11.45 1.40
CA GLN A 386 9.95 -11.77 2.81
C GLN A 386 9.18 -10.64 3.52
N ALA A 387 8.22 -11.02 4.37
CA ALA A 387 7.42 -10.12 5.18
C ALA A 387 7.65 -10.40 6.67
N GLY A 388 6.80 -11.20 7.29
CA GLY A 388 6.92 -11.58 8.70
C GLY A 388 7.98 -12.64 8.95
N THR A 389 9.23 -12.34 8.66
CA THR A 389 10.38 -13.22 8.86
C THR A 389 11.44 -12.58 9.76
N THR A 390 12.25 -13.38 10.41
CA THR A 390 13.42 -12.92 11.19
C THR A 390 14.54 -13.98 11.14
N VAL A 391 15.74 -13.60 11.54
CA VAL A 391 16.86 -14.51 11.68
C VAL A 391 16.71 -15.31 12.99
N GLY A 392 16.60 -16.64 12.86
CA GLY A 392 16.72 -17.56 14.00
C GLY A 392 18.17 -17.95 14.25
N GLN A 393 18.39 -18.99 15.06
CA GLN A 393 19.76 -19.43 15.41
C GLN A 393 20.56 -19.85 14.20
N ASN A 394 19.96 -20.61 13.27
CA ASN A 394 20.66 -21.16 12.10
C ASN A 394 19.85 -21.07 10.79
N ALA A 395 18.70 -20.39 10.80
CA ALA A 395 17.80 -20.31 9.66
C ALA A 395 16.89 -19.08 9.74
N VAL A 396 16.26 -18.73 8.64
CA VAL A 396 15.14 -17.77 8.63
C VAL A 396 13.93 -18.46 9.25
N VAL A 397 13.23 -17.73 10.14
CA VAL A 397 12.05 -18.22 10.85
C VAL A 397 10.88 -17.24 10.72
N THR A 398 9.66 -17.73 10.95
CA THR A 398 8.46 -16.90 10.97
C THR A 398 8.44 -15.94 12.17
N SER A 399 8.05 -14.69 11.96
CA SER A 399 7.90 -13.68 13.02
C SER A 399 6.55 -12.94 12.95
N GLY A 400 5.79 -13.12 11.87
CA GLY A 400 4.51 -12.44 11.62
C GLY A 400 3.42 -13.37 11.10
N GLY A 401 2.22 -12.82 10.91
CA GLY A 401 1.07 -13.55 10.37
C GLY A 401 1.24 -13.80 8.87
N ARG A 402 1.45 -12.73 8.06
CA ARG A 402 1.86 -12.84 6.66
C ARG A 402 3.38 -13.00 6.66
N VAL A 403 3.88 -14.10 6.09
CA VAL A 403 5.28 -14.52 6.21
C VAL A 403 6.05 -14.24 4.94
N LEU A 404 5.52 -14.69 3.79
CA LEU A 404 6.14 -14.52 2.48
C LEU A 404 5.09 -14.10 1.45
N ALA A 405 5.49 -13.27 0.51
CA ALA A 405 4.76 -13.00 -0.72
C ALA A 405 5.52 -13.67 -1.88
N VAL A 406 4.91 -14.66 -2.49
CA VAL A 406 5.49 -15.37 -3.64
C VAL A 406 4.84 -14.84 -4.91
N THR A 407 5.64 -14.13 -5.70
CA THR A 407 5.22 -13.40 -6.89
C THR A 407 5.73 -14.10 -8.14
N ALA A 408 4.90 -14.16 -9.19
CA ALA A 408 5.32 -14.68 -10.48
C ALA A 408 4.69 -13.92 -11.65
N TYR A 409 5.38 -13.96 -12.79
CA TYR A 409 4.87 -13.49 -14.07
C TYR A 409 4.24 -14.65 -14.87
N GLY A 410 3.29 -14.31 -15.74
CA GLY A 410 2.68 -15.21 -16.72
C GLY A 410 2.09 -14.43 -17.89
N GLU A 411 1.83 -15.07 -19.02
CA GLU A 411 1.16 -14.45 -20.17
C GLU A 411 -0.27 -14.00 -19.84
N ASN A 412 -0.84 -14.58 -18.80
CA ASN A 412 -2.13 -14.21 -18.22
C ASN A 412 -2.14 -14.48 -16.70
N ILE A 413 -3.20 -14.02 -16.02
CA ILE A 413 -3.32 -14.15 -14.55
C ILE A 413 -3.25 -15.62 -14.11
N LYS A 414 -3.92 -16.53 -14.84
CA LYS A 414 -3.93 -17.95 -14.49
C LYS A 414 -2.53 -18.55 -14.50
N GLU A 415 -1.75 -18.26 -15.53
CA GLU A 415 -0.36 -18.72 -15.62
C GLU A 415 0.51 -18.10 -14.52
N ALA A 416 0.36 -16.78 -14.25
CA ALA A 416 1.07 -16.14 -13.16
C ALA A 416 0.78 -16.80 -11.80
N VAL A 417 -0.51 -17.08 -11.51
CA VAL A 417 -0.93 -17.79 -10.28
C VAL A 417 -0.37 -19.21 -10.23
N THR A 418 -0.38 -19.93 -11.36
CA THR A 418 0.20 -21.28 -11.44
C THR A 418 1.68 -21.25 -11.11
N ASN A 419 2.44 -20.34 -11.75
CA ASN A 419 3.88 -20.19 -11.52
C ASN A 419 4.21 -19.81 -10.06
N ALA A 420 3.42 -18.89 -9.47
CA ALA A 420 3.56 -18.52 -8.07
C ALA A 420 3.27 -19.70 -7.13
N THR A 421 2.24 -20.49 -7.43
CA THR A 421 1.87 -21.70 -6.65
C THR A 421 2.96 -22.76 -6.73
N GLU A 422 3.47 -23.07 -7.91
CA GLU A 422 4.58 -24.04 -8.11
C GLU A 422 5.83 -23.64 -7.34
N ARG A 423 6.10 -22.33 -7.31
CA ARG A 423 7.18 -21.76 -6.54
C ARG A 423 6.95 -21.91 -5.05
N LEU A 424 5.74 -21.59 -4.57
CA LEU A 424 5.35 -21.65 -3.17
C LEU A 424 5.42 -23.09 -2.63
N GLN A 425 5.09 -24.10 -3.44
CA GLN A 425 5.17 -25.51 -3.08
C GLN A 425 6.61 -26.01 -2.77
N LYS A 426 7.64 -25.24 -3.14
CA LYS A 426 9.04 -25.53 -2.79
C LYS A 426 9.48 -24.93 -1.47
N ILE A 427 8.63 -24.13 -0.85
CA ILE A 427 8.86 -23.46 0.42
C ILE A 427 7.97 -24.11 1.47
N GLU A 428 8.49 -24.35 2.67
CA GLU A 428 7.73 -24.96 3.74
C GLU A 428 8.09 -24.35 5.10
N PHE A 429 7.09 -24.19 5.93
CA PHE A 429 7.19 -23.99 7.37
C PHE A 429 5.96 -24.59 8.07
N ASP A 430 6.12 -25.01 9.32
CA ASP A 430 5.05 -25.66 10.07
C ASP A 430 3.82 -24.75 10.22
N GLY A 431 2.64 -25.29 9.86
CA GLY A 431 1.38 -24.58 9.88
C GLY A 431 1.18 -23.59 8.71
N MET A 432 2.00 -23.65 7.66
CA MET A 432 1.84 -22.78 6.49
C MET A 432 0.47 -22.94 5.84
N TYR A 433 -0.17 -21.80 5.56
CA TYR A 433 -1.40 -21.73 4.79
C TYR A 433 -1.30 -20.66 3.68
N PHE A 434 -1.98 -20.88 2.57
CA PHE A 434 -2.15 -19.90 1.47
C PHE A 434 -3.41 -20.22 0.67
N ARG A 435 -3.96 -19.22 0.00
CA ARG A 435 -5.11 -19.38 -0.89
C ARG A 435 -4.65 -19.87 -2.27
N ARG A 436 -5.41 -20.81 -2.85
CA ARG A 436 -5.14 -21.40 -4.18
C ARG A 436 -5.98 -20.78 -5.29
N ASP A 437 -6.96 -19.96 -4.91
CA ASP A 437 -7.96 -19.39 -5.80
C ASP A 437 -7.72 -17.90 -6.14
N ILE A 438 -6.51 -17.39 -5.94
CA ILE A 438 -6.17 -16.01 -6.32
C ILE A 438 -6.40 -15.85 -7.83
N GLY A 439 -7.15 -14.81 -8.24
CA GLY A 439 -7.50 -14.57 -9.65
C GLY A 439 -8.71 -15.35 -10.17
N TYR A 440 -9.42 -16.09 -9.31
CA TYR A 440 -10.49 -17.02 -9.69
C TYR A 440 -11.60 -16.39 -10.57
N GLU A 441 -11.94 -15.12 -10.36
CA GLU A 441 -12.95 -14.39 -11.13
C GLU A 441 -12.51 -14.06 -12.56
N PHE A 442 -11.21 -14.12 -12.85
CA PHE A 442 -10.63 -13.85 -14.16
C PHE A 442 -10.33 -15.10 -14.97
N GLU A 443 -10.57 -16.31 -14.42
CA GLU A 443 -10.35 -17.57 -15.11
C GLU A 443 -11.45 -17.91 -16.14
N LYS A 444 -12.60 -17.23 -16.07
CA LYS A 444 -13.81 -17.54 -16.84
C LYS A 444 -13.96 -16.68 -18.10
N LYS A 445 -12.89 -16.54 -18.88
CA LYS A 445 -13.04 -15.97 -20.23
C LYS A 445 -12.20 -16.74 -21.24
#